data_34a4ffaff6c03cb9eefd97b49d36cacf
#
_entry.id   34a4ffaff6c03cb9eefd97b49d36cacf
#
_cell.length_a   1.000
_cell.length_b   1.000
_cell.length_c   1.000
_cell.angle_alpha   90.00
_cell.angle_beta   90.00
_cell.angle_gamma   90.00
#
_symmetry.space_group_name_H-M   'P 1'
#
loop_
_entity.id
_entity.type
_entity.pdbx_description
1 polymer ?
#
loop_
_entity_poly.entity_id
_entity_poly.type
_entity_poly.pdbx_seq_one_letter_code
_entity_poly.pdbx_strand_id
1 'polypeptide(L)'
;MASAVQTVCGQAYGAKKYAAMGIICQRAIVLHLGAAVLLTFLYCYSDAVLQAIGQSKSIAEQAQVFARGLIPQLYAFALSCPMQRFLQAQNIVNPLAFMSVGVFLLHILFTWLIIDIMGYGLLGASLTLSLSWWLLVILNGLYIVLSPSCKETWTGLSFKAFKGIWPYFKLTAASAVMLWYIYFSFSI
;
A
#
# COMPACT_ATOMS: atom_id res chain seq x y z
N MET A 1 -2.43 9.91 -1.98
CA MET A 1 -2.07 9.72 -0.56
C MET A 1 -0.59 9.41 -0.36
N ALA A 2 -0.01 8.43 -1.04
CA ALA A 2 1.40 8.06 -0.86
C ALA A 2 2.40 9.17 -1.22
N SER A 3 2.13 10.00 -2.21
CA SER A 3 2.97 11.15 -2.60
C SER A 3 3.15 12.16 -1.46
N ALA A 4 2.11 12.40 -0.66
CA ALA A 4 2.19 13.29 0.48
C ALA A 4 3.19 12.78 1.56
N VAL A 5 3.27 11.46 1.77
CA VAL A 5 4.28 10.87 2.68
C VAL A 5 5.68 11.21 2.20
N GLN A 6 5.97 10.98 0.93
CA GLN A 6 7.29 11.22 0.35
C GLN A 6 7.68 12.70 0.48
N THR A 7 6.77 13.62 0.17
CA THR A 7 7.01 15.06 0.26
C THR A 7 7.30 15.50 1.70
N VAL A 8 6.43 15.12 2.65
CA VAL A 8 6.57 15.55 4.05
C VAL A 8 7.78 14.89 4.73
N CYS A 9 8.02 13.61 4.45
CA CYS A 9 9.23 12.94 4.93
C CYS A 9 10.50 13.53 4.31
N GLY A 10 10.50 13.87 3.01
CA GLY A 10 11.63 14.52 2.35
C GLY A 10 11.94 15.90 2.95
N GLN A 11 10.91 16.71 3.24
CA GLN A 11 11.09 17.99 3.94
C GLN A 11 11.65 17.80 5.35
N ALA A 12 11.15 16.81 6.09
CA ALA A 12 11.66 16.51 7.44
C ALA A 12 13.12 16.02 7.40
N TYR A 13 13.46 15.22 6.38
CA TYR A 13 14.83 14.75 6.14
C TYR A 13 15.79 15.91 5.83
N GLY A 14 15.41 16.79 4.89
CA GLY A 14 16.19 17.97 4.56
C GLY A 14 16.36 18.95 5.74
N ALA A 15 15.34 19.05 6.60
CA ALA A 15 15.40 19.84 7.83
C ALA A 15 16.11 19.12 9.00
N LYS A 16 16.70 17.95 8.78
CA LYS A 16 17.37 17.09 9.79
C LYS A 16 16.49 16.70 10.99
N LYS A 17 15.15 16.70 10.80
CA LYS A 17 14.17 16.30 11.83
C LYS A 17 13.86 14.80 11.73
N TYR A 18 14.86 13.97 11.89
CA TYR A 18 14.79 12.52 11.65
C TYR A 18 13.72 11.81 12.48
N ALA A 19 13.61 12.10 13.77
CA ALA A 19 12.59 11.50 14.64
C ALA A 19 11.15 11.82 14.22
N ALA A 20 10.90 12.92 13.50
CA ALA A 20 9.56 13.26 13.00
C ALA A 20 9.14 12.36 11.83
N MET A 21 10.10 11.85 11.06
CA MET A 21 9.82 11.03 9.86
C MET A 21 9.08 9.73 10.21
N GLY A 22 9.53 9.03 11.27
CA GLY A 22 8.88 7.80 11.74
C GLY A 22 7.43 8.06 12.17
N ILE A 23 7.15 9.19 12.82
CA ILE A 23 5.78 9.57 13.22
C ILE A 23 4.93 9.88 11.98
N ILE A 24 5.48 10.54 10.97
CA ILE A 24 4.78 10.85 9.71
C ILE A 24 4.42 9.54 8.98
N CYS A 25 5.35 8.59 8.90
CA CYS A 25 5.11 7.27 8.32
C CYS A 25 3.97 6.54 9.04
N GLN A 26 3.98 6.51 10.38
CA GLN A 26 2.93 5.89 11.17
C GLN A 26 1.56 6.57 11.00
N ARG A 27 1.50 7.89 10.92
CA ARG A 27 0.26 8.63 10.59
C ARG A 27 -0.29 8.22 9.24
N ALA A 28 0.58 8.09 8.25
CA ALA A 28 0.19 7.65 6.93
C ALA A 28 -0.37 6.23 6.96
N ILE A 29 0.28 5.31 7.67
CA ILE A 29 -0.20 3.93 7.86
C ILE A 29 -1.60 3.92 8.45
N VAL A 30 -1.85 4.68 9.53
CA VAL A 30 -3.17 4.76 10.17
C VAL A 30 -4.24 5.25 9.20
N LEU A 31 -3.95 6.28 8.40
CA LEU A 31 -4.90 6.78 7.39
C LEU A 31 -5.16 5.77 6.27
N HIS A 32 -4.12 5.08 5.79
CA HIS A 32 -4.27 4.07 4.75
C HIS A 32 -5.04 2.85 5.27
N LEU A 33 -4.83 2.44 6.52
CA LEU A 33 -5.61 1.38 7.17
C LEU A 33 -7.08 1.78 7.31
N GLY A 34 -7.38 3.03 7.70
CA GLY A 34 -8.75 3.53 7.73
C GLY A 34 -9.42 3.49 6.35
N ALA A 35 -8.71 3.89 5.29
CA ALA A 35 -9.20 3.78 3.93
C ALA A 35 -9.39 2.30 3.48
N ALA A 36 -8.48 1.41 3.87
CA ALA A 36 -8.58 -0.02 3.57
C ALA A 36 -9.83 -0.65 4.21
N VAL A 37 -10.18 -0.26 5.44
CA VAL A 37 -11.43 -0.72 6.10
C VAL A 37 -12.65 -0.29 5.29
N LEU A 38 -12.72 0.96 4.83
CA LEU A 38 -13.83 1.43 3.98
C LEU A 38 -13.89 0.68 2.65
N LEU A 39 -12.75 0.45 2.01
CA LEU A 39 -12.66 -0.29 0.76
C LEU A 39 -13.03 -1.77 0.94
N THR A 40 -12.80 -2.35 2.11
CA THR A 40 -13.20 -3.74 2.39
C THR A 40 -14.69 -3.95 2.20
N PHE A 41 -15.54 -2.99 2.61
CA PHE A 41 -16.98 -3.07 2.37
C PHE A 41 -17.28 -3.07 0.87
N LEU A 42 -16.61 -2.24 0.08
CA LEU A 42 -16.79 -2.21 -1.37
C LEU A 42 -16.39 -3.54 -2.03
N TYR A 43 -15.29 -4.16 -1.57
CA TYR A 43 -14.83 -5.45 -2.08
C TYR A 43 -15.75 -6.61 -1.66
N CYS A 44 -16.32 -6.55 -0.46
CA CYS A 44 -17.29 -7.56 0.01
C CYS A 44 -18.60 -7.54 -0.80
N TYR A 45 -19.03 -6.37 -1.27
CA TYR A 45 -20.26 -6.18 -2.03
C TYR A 45 -19.99 -5.86 -3.51
N SER A 46 -18.84 -6.29 -4.03
CA SER A 46 -18.41 -5.98 -5.40
C SER A 46 -19.37 -6.53 -6.48
N ASP A 47 -20.05 -7.65 -6.23
CA ASP A 47 -21.06 -8.23 -7.11
C ASP A 47 -22.27 -7.31 -7.29
N ALA A 48 -22.82 -6.80 -6.18
CA ALA A 48 -23.94 -5.87 -6.20
C ALA A 48 -23.58 -4.56 -6.92
N VAL A 49 -22.36 -4.04 -6.66
CA VAL A 49 -21.86 -2.83 -7.30
C VAL A 49 -21.70 -3.05 -8.81
N LEU A 50 -21.12 -4.16 -9.25
CA LEU A 50 -20.92 -4.47 -10.66
C LEU A 50 -22.25 -4.67 -11.39
N GLN A 51 -23.22 -5.37 -10.79
CA GLN A 51 -24.55 -5.52 -11.36
C GLN A 51 -25.29 -4.18 -11.48
N ALA A 52 -25.15 -3.29 -10.50
CA ALA A 52 -25.73 -1.95 -10.53
C ALA A 52 -25.16 -1.08 -11.67
N ILE A 53 -23.91 -1.32 -12.09
CA ILE A 53 -23.26 -0.64 -13.22
C ILE A 53 -23.63 -1.30 -14.57
N GLY A 54 -24.41 -2.40 -14.56
CA GLY A 54 -24.88 -3.07 -15.78
C GLY A 54 -24.02 -4.27 -16.24
N GLN A 55 -23.16 -4.79 -15.38
CA GLN A 55 -22.40 -6.00 -15.69
C GLN A 55 -23.26 -7.25 -15.57
N SER A 56 -22.96 -8.28 -16.38
CA SER A 56 -23.68 -9.56 -16.32
C SER A 56 -23.45 -10.25 -14.98
N LYS A 57 -24.45 -11.01 -14.52
CA LYS A 57 -24.40 -11.74 -13.24
C LYS A 57 -23.19 -12.67 -13.15
N SER A 58 -22.88 -13.39 -14.22
CA SER A 58 -21.74 -14.32 -14.27
C SER A 58 -20.40 -13.62 -14.09
N ILE A 59 -20.21 -12.45 -14.70
CA ILE A 59 -18.99 -11.64 -14.54
C ILE A 59 -18.91 -11.08 -13.10
N ALA A 60 -20.04 -10.61 -12.57
CA ALA A 60 -20.08 -10.04 -11.22
C ALA A 60 -19.74 -11.08 -10.13
N GLU A 61 -20.24 -12.31 -10.26
CA GLU A 61 -19.94 -13.41 -9.34
C GLU A 61 -18.46 -13.81 -9.36
N GLN A 62 -17.86 -13.93 -10.54
CA GLN A 62 -16.43 -14.24 -10.66
C GLN A 62 -15.54 -13.11 -10.13
N ALA A 63 -15.91 -11.88 -10.45
CA ALA A 63 -15.22 -10.69 -9.93
C ALA A 63 -15.28 -10.60 -8.40
N GLN A 64 -16.40 -11.00 -7.79
CA GLN A 64 -16.54 -11.05 -6.34
C GLN A 64 -15.60 -12.08 -5.69
N VAL A 65 -15.47 -13.27 -6.29
CA VAL A 65 -14.52 -14.30 -5.81
C VAL A 65 -13.09 -13.73 -5.81
N PHE A 66 -12.71 -13.09 -6.90
CA PHE A 66 -11.40 -12.46 -7.03
C PHE A 66 -11.22 -11.30 -6.03
N ALA A 67 -12.21 -10.42 -5.92
CA ALA A 67 -12.18 -9.28 -5.01
C ALA A 67 -12.05 -9.72 -3.54
N ARG A 68 -12.76 -10.76 -3.11
CA ARG A 68 -12.62 -11.30 -1.75
C ARG A 68 -11.21 -11.83 -1.48
N GLY A 69 -10.58 -12.49 -2.43
CA GLY A 69 -9.19 -12.93 -2.32
C GLY A 69 -8.18 -11.77 -2.26
N LEU A 70 -8.55 -10.57 -2.75
CA LEU A 70 -7.73 -9.36 -2.68
C LEU A 70 -7.90 -8.57 -1.38
N ILE A 71 -8.86 -8.89 -0.52
CA ILE A 71 -9.04 -8.16 0.76
C ILE A 71 -7.76 -8.13 1.59
N PRO A 72 -7.01 -9.24 1.81
CA PRO A 72 -5.75 -9.19 2.53
C PRO A 72 -4.71 -8.27 1.88
N GLN A 73 -4.72 -8.16 0.54
CA GLN A 73 -3.83 -7.25 -0.20
C GLN A 73 -4.10 -5.78 0.11
N LEU A 74 -5.37 -5.38 0.34
CA LEU A 74 -5.69 -3.99 0.70
C LEU A 74 -4.93 -3.53 1.95
N TYR A 75 -4.88 -4.40 2.96
CA TYR A 75 -4.14 -4.12 4.21
C TYR A 75 -2.64 -4.15 3.99
N ALA A 76 -2.15 -5.12 3.22
CA ALA A 76 -0.73 -5.16 2.86
C ALA A 76 -0.30 -3.91 2.09
N PHE A 77 -1.10 -3.44 1.15
CA PHE A 77 -0.86 -2.20 0.41
C PHE A 77 -0.89 -0.97 1.32
N ALA A 78 -1.84 -0.91 2.25
CA ALA A 78 -1.96 0.17 3.23
C ALA A 78 -0.72 0.30 4.12
N LEU A 79 -0.04 -0.80 4.42
CA LEU A 79 1.21 -0.83 5.18
C LEU A 79 2.43 -0.57 4.29
N SER A 80 2.54 -1.29 3.18
CA SER A 80 3.72 -1.27 2.30
C SER A 80 3.94 0.10 1.66
N CYS A 81 2.87 0.75 1.20
CA CYS A 81 2.98 1.99 0.45
C CYS A 81 3.60 3.15 1.25
N PRO A 82 3.18 3.45 2.50
CA PRO A 82 3.85 4.45 3.33
C PRO A 82 5.29 4.08 3.68
N MET A 83 5.58 2.80 3.95
CA MET A 83 6.93 2.33 4.25
C MET A 83 7.89 2.55 3.09
N GLN A 84 7.47 2.20 1.86
CA GLN A 84 8.27 2.45 0.67
C GLN A 84 8.55 3.94 0.45
N ARG A 85 7.55 4.80 0.62
CA ARG A 85 7.72 6.26 0.50
C ARG A 85 8.60 6.85 1.59
N PHE A 86 8.54 6.30 2.80
CA PHE A 86 9.43 6.65 3.89
C PHE A 86 10.90 6.33 3.56
N LEU A 87 11.19 5.16 2.98
CA LEU A 87 12.53 4.77 2.55
C LEU A 87 13.00 5.61 1.36
N GLN A 88 12.14 5.83 0.35
CA GLN A 88 12.44 6.68 -0.81
C GLN A 88 12.78 8.12 -0.40
N ALA A 89 12.11 8.67 0.60
CA ALA A 89 12.38 10.02 1.11
C ALA A 89 13.78 10.16 1.74
N GLN A 90 14.39 9.04 2.14
CA GLN A 90 15.75 8.95 2.66
C GLN A 90 16.78 8.58 1.57
N ASN A 91 16.38 8.58 0.31
CA ASN A 91 17.20 8.13 -0.82
C ASN A 91 17.61 6.65 -0.75
N ILE A 92 16.87 5.82 0.00
CA ILE A 92 17.07 4.37 0.11
C ILE A 92 16.24 3.69 -0.98
N VAL A 93 16.74 3.68 -2.22
CA VAL A 93 16.01 3.16 -3.38
C VAL A 93 16.51 1.77 -3.79
N ASN A 94 17.82 1.52 -3.75
CA ASN A 94 18.41 0.27 -4.20
C ASN A 94 17.88 -0.97 -3.44
N PRO A 95 17.83 -1.00 -2.10
CA PRO A 95 17.26 -2.13 -1.37
C PRO A 95 15.79 -2.38 -1.72
N LEU A 96 15.01 -1.31 -1.92
CA LEU A 96 13.60 -1.41 -2.35
C LEU A 96 13.48 -2.10 -3.72
N ALA A 97 14.33 -1.72 -4.68
CA ALA A 97 14.33 -2.30 -6.01
C ALA A 97 14.65 -3.80 -5.95
N PHE A 98 15.71 -4.19 -5.20
CA PHE A 98 16.07 -5.60 -5.04
C PHE A 98 14.97 -6.43 -4.36
N MET A 99 14.36 -5.91 -3.29
CA MET A 99 13.24 -6.57 -2.63
C MET A 99 12.04 -6.74 -3.57
N SER A 100 11.71 -5.70 -4.36
CA SER A 100 10.60 -5.75 -5.31
C SER A 100 10.85 -6.77 -6.43
N VAL A 101 12.05 -6.82 -6.99
CA VAL A 101 12.44 -7.82 -8.01
C VAL A 101 12.38 -9.22 -7.43
N GLY A 102 12.94 -9.45 -6.24
CA GLY A 102 12.90 -10.75 -5.57
C GLY A 102 11.47 -11.24 -5.32
N VAL A 103 10.59 -10.38 -4.80
CA VAL A 103 9.18 -10.72 -4.58
C VAL A 103 8.45 -10.95 -5.91
N PHE A 104 8.77 -10.20 -6.95
CA PHE A 104 8.18 -10.40 -8.28
C PHE A 104 8.52 -11.79 -8.86
N LEU A 105 9.78 -12.23 -8.74
CA LEU A 105 10.17 -13.57 -9.19
C LEU A 105 9.47 -14.67 -8.37
N LEU A 106 9.37 -14.50 -7.05
CA LEU A 106 8.61 -15.42 -6.20
C LEU A 106 7.11 -15.41 -6.55
N HIS A 107 6.55 -14.25 -6.89
CA HIS A 107 5.16 -14.14 -7.33
C HIS A 107 4.89 -14.96 -8.60
N ILE A 108 5.77 -14.90 -9.60
CA ILE A 108 5.65 -15.71 -10.82
C ILE A 108 5.67 -17.19 -10.46
N LEU A 109 6.60 -17.61 -9.62
CA LEU A 109 6.73 -19.01 -9.21
C LEU A 109 5.48 -19.49 -8.46
N PHE A 110 4.99 -18.74 -7.48
CA PHE A 110 3.80 -19.10 -6.71
C PHE A 110 2.53 -19.10 -7.56
N THR A 111 2.42 -18.16 -8.50
CA THR A 111 1.28 -18.08 -9.41
C THR A 111 1.24 -19.31 -10.30
N TRP A 112 2.36 -19.70 -10.90
CA TRP A 112 2.47 -20.92 -11.69
C TRP A 112 2.12 -22.16 -10.85
N LEU A 113 2.67 -22.30 -9.66
CA LEU A 113 2.42 -23.45 -8.78
C LEU A 113 0.95 -23.56 -8.39
N ILE A 114 0.32 -22.45 -7.99
CA ILE A 114 -1.04 -22.44 -7.42
C ILE A 114 -2.10 -22.53 -8.52
N ILE A 115 -1.89 -21.90 -9.67
CA ILE A 115 -2.85 -21.90 -10.76
C ILE A 115 -2.69 -23.16 -11.62
N ASP A 116 -1.48 -23.44 -12.12
CA ASP A 116 -1.26 -24.51 -13.11
C ASP A 116 -1.15 -25.89 -12.45
N ILE A 117 -0.49 -26.02 -11.29
CA ILE A 117 -0.31 -27.32 -10.64
C ILE A 117 -1.46 -27.64 -9.68
N MET A 118 -1.87 -26.69 -8.83
CA MET A 118 -2.90 -26.93 -7.84
C MET A 118 -4.32 -26.66 -8.33
N GLY A 119 -4.51 -25.96 -9.46
CA GLY A 119 -5.81 -25.73 -10.07
C GLY A 119 -6.76 -24.79 -9.32
N TYR A 120 -6.25 -23.92 -8.42
CA TYR A 120 -7.09 -23.01 -7.63
C TYR A 120 -7.72 -21.85 -8.43
N GLY A 121 -7.46 -21.77 -9.73
CA GLY A 121 -8.10 -20.80 -10.64
C GLY A 121 -8.00 -19.35 -10.16
N LEU A 122 -9.11 -18.62 -10.27
CA LEU A 122 -9.18 -17.19 -10.00
C LEU A 122 -8.92 -16.81 -8.53
N LEU A 123 -9.38 -17.63 -7.60
CA LEU A 123 -9.13 -17.42 -6.18
C LEU A 123 -7.66 -17.64 -5.82
N GLY A 124 -7.02 -18.63 -6.45
CA GLY A 124 -5.57 -18.84 -6.31
C GLY A 124 -4.76 -17.64 -6.79
N ALA A 125 -5.13 -17.05 -7.93
CA ALA A 125 -4.48 -15.86 -8.47
C ALA A 125 -4.56 -14.66 -7.50
N SER A 126 -5.73 -14.41 -6.90
CA SER A 126 -5.90 -13.31 -5.95
C SER A 126 -5.14 -13.53 -4.64
N LEU A 127 -5.09 -14.76 -4.15
CA LEU A 127 -4.35 -15.10 -2.93
C LEU A 127 -2.83 -15.02 -3.13
N THR A 128 -2.30 -15.46 -4.29
CA THR A 128 -0.86 -15.31 -4.59
C THR A 128 -0.44 -13.86 -4.67
N LEU A 129 -1.29 -13.02 -5.25
CA LEU A 129 -1.05 -11.59 -5.30
C LEU A 129 -1.05 -10.97 -3.89
N SER A 130 -2.01 -11.36 -3.05
CA SER A 130 -2.06 -10.94 -1.65
C SER A 130 -0.83 -11.38 -0.87
N LEU A 131 -0.38 -12.63 -1.04
CA LEU A 131 0.83 -13.14 -0.41
C LEU A 131 2.08 -12.35 -0.79
N SER A 132 2.23 -12.01 -2.07
CA SER A 132 3.36 -11.22 -2.55
C SER A 132 3.43 -9.83 -1.92
N TRP A 133 2.28 -9.16 -1.75
CA TRP A 133 2.23 -7.88 -1.07
C TRP A 133 2.57 -7.98 0.43
N TRP A 134 2.15 -9.06 1.10
CA TRP A 134 2.54 -9.32 2.49
C TRP A 134 4.03 -9.59 2.63
N LEU A 135 4.65 -10.30 1.69
CA LEU A 135 6.11 -10.46 1.66
C LEU A 135 6.82 -9.10 1.54
N LEU A 136 6.33 -8.20 0.69
CA LEU A 136 6.87 -6.84 0.61
C LEU A 136 6.71 -6.07 1.93
N VAL A 137 5.59 -6.20 2.62
CA VAL A 137 5.40 -5.57 3.95
C VAL A 137 6.43 -6.08 4.94
N ILE A 138 6.62 -7.39 5.01
CA ILE A 138 7.56 -8.01 5.93
C ILE A 138 9.00 -7.56 5.62
N LEU A 139 9.41 -7.60 4.35
CA LEU A 139 10.76 -7.20 3.94
C LEU A 139 11.01 -5.71 4.21
N ASN A 140 10.07 -4.83 3.85
CA ASN A 140 10.19 -3.40 4.12
C ASN A 140 10.22 -3.11 5.63
N GLY A 141 9.36 -3.78 6.41
CA GLY A 141 9.32 -3.65 7.87
C GLY A 141 10.62 -4.11 8.53
N LEU A 142 11.13 -5.27 8.15
CA LEU A 142 12.42 -5.78 8.64
C LEU A 142 13.56 -4.83 8.28
N TYR A 143 13.57 -4.31 7.05
CA TYR A 143 14.60 -3.36 6.64
C TYR A 143 14.55 -2.08 7.47
N ILE A 144 13.37 -1.50 7.72
CA ILE A 144 13.21 -0.29 8.53
C ILE A 144 13.68 -0.51 9.97
N VAL A 145 13.41 -1.68 10.55
CA VAL A 145 13.75 -1.98 11.95
C VAL A 145 15.20 -2.36 12.12
N LEU A 146 15.78 -3.14 11.20
CA LEU A 146 17.11 -3.72 11.34
C LEU A 146 18.23 -2.88 10.72
N SER A 147 17.91 -2.07 9.69
CA SER A 147 18.94 -1.32 8.97
C SER A 147 19.54 -0.19 9.81
N PRO A 148 20.88 -0.10 9.89
CA PRO A 148 21.56 1.03 10.51
C PRO A 148 21.16 2.38 9.93
N SER A 149 20.83 2.43 8.62
CA SER A 149 20.43 3.65 7.92
C SER A 149 19.11 4.25 8.42
N CYS A 150 18.25 3.45 9.05
CA CYS A 150 16.95 3.88 9.55
C CYS A 150 16.94 4.14 11.07
N LYS A 151 18.02 3.87 11.79
CA LYS A 151 18.06 4.00 13.27
C LYS A 151 17.70 5.39 13.80
N GLU A 152 18.11 6.43 13.09
CA GLU A 152 17.81 7.82 13.50
C GLU A 152 16.41 8.26 13.09
N THR A 153 15.86 7.68 12.01
CA THR A 153 14.59 8.06 11.41
C THR A 153 13.42 7.23 11.93
N TRP A 154 13.71 6.01 12.40
CA TRP A 154 12.72 5.11 12.99
C TRP A 154 13.00 4.91 14.49
N THR A 155 12.27 5.63 15.31
CA THR A 155 12.40 5.59 16.78
C THR A 155 11.42 4.61 17.45
N GLY A 156 10.81 3.70 16.68
CA GLY A 156 9.80 2.76 17.15
C GLY A 156 8.37 3.29 17.02
N LEU A 157 7.42 2.47 17.48
CA LEU A 157 6.00 2.80 17.44
C LEU A 157 5.68 3.86 18.51
N SER A 158 4.93 4.90 18.11
CA SER A 158 4.57 6.01 19.00
C SER A 158 3.09 6.38 18.90
N PHE A 159 2.41 6.47 20.03
CA PHE A 159 1.04 6.98 20.10
C PHE A 159 0.88 8.44 19.61
N LYS A 160 1.99 9.18 19.45
CA LYS A 160 2.00 10.50 18.82
C LYS A 160 1.51 10.46 17.35
N ALA A 161 1.54 9.28 16.73
CA ALA A 161 0.98 9.07 15.39
C ALA A 161 -0.52 9.40 15.32
N PHE A 162 -1.28 9.14 16.38
CA PHE A 162 -2.71 9.45 16.43
C PHE A 162 -2.99 10.95 16.65
N LYS A 163 -2.03 11.70 17.20
CA LYS A 163 -2.15 13.15 17.34
C LYS A 163 -1.74 13.85 16.05
N GLY A 164 -2.62 14.68 15.49
CA GLY A 164 -2.35 15.43 14.25
C GLY A 164 -2.66 14.67 12.96
N ILE A 165 -3.51 13.64 13.00
CA ILE A 165 -4.02 12.93 11.82
C ILE A 165 -4.83 13.89 10.93
N TRP A 166 -5.64 14.78 11.52
CA TRP A 166 -6.50 15.69 10.77
C TRP A 166 -5.74 16.69 9.87
N PRO A 167 -4.71 17.43 10.36
CA PRO A 167 -3.86 18.24 9.50
C PRO A 167 -3.19 17.42 8.39
N TYR A 168 -2.73 16.22 8.72
CA TYR A 168 -2.12 15.33 7.75
C TYR A 168 -3.12 14.82 6.70
N PHE A 169 -4.36 14.52 7.09
CA PHE A 169 -5.43 14.16 6.17
C PHE A 169 -5.75 15.29 5.19
N LYS A 170 -5.86 16.54 5.64
CA LYS A 170 -6.07 17.72 4.79
C LYS A 170 -4.98 17.85 3.73
N LEU A 171 -3.71 17.69 4.14
CA LEU A 171 -2.57 17.75 3.24
C LEU A 171 -2.62 16.63 2.19
N THR A 172 -2.99 15.43 2.61
CA THR A 172 -3.12 14.26 1.75
C THR A 172 -4.27 14.42 0.75
N ALA A 173 -5.40 14.96 1.19
CA ALA A 173 -6.55 15.26 0.34
C ALA A 173 -6.20 16.33 -0.71
N ALA A 174 -5.53 17.40 -0.30
CA ALA A 174 -5.06 18.45 -1.23
C ALA A 174 -4.11 17.87 -2.28
N SER A 175 -3.17 17.01 -1.88
CA SER A 175 -2.26 16.33 -2.83
C SER A 175 -3.02 15.39 -3.78
N ALA A 176 -4.07 14.73 -3.34
CA ALA A 176 -4.89 13.89 -4.19
C ALA A 176 -5.66 14.69 -5.25
N VAL A 177 -6.25 15.82 -4.85
CA VAL A 177 -6.95 16.74 -5.77
C VAL A 177 -5.98 17.31 -6.79
N MET A 178 -4.77 17.71 -6.38
CA MET A 178 -3.72 18.20 -7.28
C MET A 178 -3.34 17.15 -8.34
N LEU A 179 -3.12 15.91 -7.92
CA LEU A 179 -2.80 14.82 -8.84
C LEU A 179 -3.96 14.53 -9.81
N TRP A 180 -5.19 14.52 -9.31
CA TRP A 180 -6.38 14.33 -10.14
C TRP A 180 -6.51 15.43 -11.20
N TYR A 181 -6.29 16.68 -10.82
CA TYR A 181 -6.28 17.82 -11.75
C TYR A 181 -5.19 17.68 -12.83
N ILE A 182 -3.97 17.28 -12.43
CA ILE A 182 -2.88 17.06 -13.37
C ILE A 182 -3.25 15.95 -14.38
N TYR A 183 -3.70 14.79 -13.91
CA TYR A 183 -4.13 13.69 -14.79
C TYR A 183 -5.23 14.11 -15.75
N PHE A 184 -6.22 14.84 -15.26
CA PHE A 184 -7.32 15.33 -16.09
C PHE A 184 -6.84 16.32 -17.15
N SER A 185 -5.92 17.22 -16.81
CA SER A 185 -5.35 18.20 -17.75
C SER A 185 -4.49 17.59 -18.85
N PHE A 186 -3.89 16.41 -18.61
CA PHE A 186 -3.12 15.69 -19.65
C PHE A 186 -4.00 14.73 -20.49
N SER A 187 -5.26 14.51 -20.11
CA SER A 187 -6.18 13.61 -20.82
C SER A 187 -7.09 14.35 -21.80
N ILE A 188 -6.99 15.67 -21.88
CA ILE A 188 -7.64 16.56 -22.85
C ILE A 188 -6.60 17.05 -23.86
#